data_16b1c6b1751eaa701a41c802c11d45f4
#
_entry.id   16b1c6b1751eaa701a41c802c11d45f4
#
_cell.length_a   1.000
_cell.length_b   1.000
_cell.length_c   1.000
_cell.angle_alpha   90.00
_cell.angle_beta   90.00
_cell.angle_gamma   90.00
#
_symmetry.space_group_name_H-M   'P 1'
#
loop_
_entity.id
_entity.type
_entity.pdbx_description
1 polymer ?
#
loop_
_entity_poly.entity_id
_entity_poly.type
_entity_poly.pdbx_seq_one_letter_code
_entity_poly.pdbx_strand_id
1 'polypeptide(L)'
;MTSGTIELVERIRHRLDQQENPVKISGPAPETAISAAEEALGVTFPPSYRAFLRTWGGIALPTHLGIVHDFVGVARPAGSEAIDADDVVGRTLKAREERRLGEHLVVVGMGAQYQEWFCLDVSRPYPNGEYPVLMFDARDNALDQQFYDDFGQMLEEVMGFVADSLDQPLD
;
A
#
# COMPACT_ATOMS: atom_id res chain seq x y z
N MET A 1 5.85 13.03 1.76
CA MET A 1 6.72 11.91 2.12
C MET A 1 8.03 12.47 2.65
N THR A 2 8.45 12.01 3.80
CA THR A 2 9.64 12.53 4.47
C THR A 2 10.91 11.85 3.95
N SER A 3 12.06 12.54 4.06
CA SER A 3 13.39 11.95 3.78
C SER A 3 13.61 10.69 4.61
N GLY A 4 13.13 10.66 5.85
CA GLY A 4 13.24 9.51 6.75
C GLY A 4 12.53 8.26 6.24
N THR A 5 11.36 8.40 5.61
CA THR A 5 10.65 7.25 5.02
C THR A 5 11.43 6.64 3.87
N ILE A 6 12.07 7.46 3.03
CA ILE A 6 12.91 6.98 1.92
C ILE A 6 14.11 6.21 2.48
N GLU A 7 14.78 6.76 3.48
CA GLU A 7 15.93 6.11 4.13
C GLU A 7 15.54 4.77 4.77
N LEU A 8 14.37 4.68 5.41
CA LEU A 8 13.85 3.44 5.97
C LEU A 8 13.65 2.36 4.89
N VAL A 9 13.01 2.70 3.78
CA VAL A 9 12.76 1.74 2.67
C VAL A 9 14.08 1.26 2.07
N GLU A 10 15.03 2.16 1.84
CA GLU A 10 16.34 1.78 1.29
C GLU A 10 17.15 0.91 2.27
N ARG A 11 17.09 1.18 3.57
CA ARG A 11 17.72 0.33 4.60
C ARG A 11 17.12 -1.08 4.62
N ILE A 12 15.80 -1.20 4.59
CA ILE A 12 15.09 -2.48 4.52
C ILE A 12 15.48 -3.24 3.26
N ARG A 13 15.43 -2.57 2.11
CA ARG A 13 15.82 -3.15 0.82
C ARG A 13 17.23 -3.73 0.87
N HIS A 14 18.21 -2.96 1.34
CA HIS A 14 19.61 -3.40 1.45
C HIS A 14 19.76 -4.63 2.37
N ARG A 15 19.07 -4.64 3.52
CA ARG A 15 19.09 -5.76 4.46
C ARG A 15 18.48 -7.03 3.88
N LEU A 16 17.33 -6.93 3.23
CA LEU A 16 16.64 -8.07 2.63
C LEU A 16 17.36 -8.62 1.39
N ASP A 17 17.99 -7.76 0.60
CA ASP A 17 18.85 -8.19 -0.50
C ASP A 17 20.03 -9.04 0.00
N GLN A 18 20.62 -8.69 1.16
CA GLN A 18 21.68 -9.49 1.78
C GLN A 18 21.21 -10.84 2.31
N GLN A 19 19.92 -10.99 2.61
CA GLN A 19 19.31 -12.23 3.09
C GLN A 19 18.71 -13.09 1.97
N GLU A 20 18.96 -12.76 0.70
CA GLU A 20 18.39 -13.44 -0.47
C GLU A 20 16.85 -13.46 -0.49
N ASN A 21 16.22 -12.48 0.18
CA ASN A 21 14.78 -12.34 0.26
C ASN A 21 14.36 -10.91 -0.10
N PRO A 22 14.49 -10.52 -1.37
CA PRO A 22 14.41 -9.13 -1.79
C PRO A 22 13.01 -8.54 -1.62
N VAL A 23 12.99 -7.24 -1.28
CA VAL A 23 11.80 -6.40 -1.45
C VAL A 23 11.52 -6.24 -2.94
N LYS A 24 10.28 -6.44 -3.32
CA LYS A 24 9.84 -6.16 -4.70
C LYS A 24 9.31 -4.73 -4.78
N ILE A 25 9.94 -3.93 -5.61
CA ILE A 25 9.54 -2.53 -5.85
C ILE A 25 9.17 -2.41 -7.33
N SER A 26 7.96 -1.89 -7.60
CA SER A 26 7.46 -1.74 -8.97
C SER A 26 8.21 -0.65 -9.77
N GLY A 27 8.80 0.32 -9.07
CA GLY A 27 9.43 1.50 -9.64
C GLY A 27 8.43 2.66 -9.85
N PRO A 28 8.91 3.89 -10.04
CA PRO A 28 8.09 5.09 -10.14
C PRO A 28 6.94 4.95 -11.14
N ALA A 29 5.73 5.26 -10.72
CA ALA A 29 4.57 5.28 -11.60
C ALA A 29 4.49 6.63 -12.34
N PRO A 30 4.23 6.64 -13.68
CA PRO A 30 4.03 7.88 -14.41
C PRO A 30 2.71 8.55 -13.99
N GLU A 31 2.67 9.87 -14.07
CA GLU A 31 1.47 10.64 -13.68
C GLU A 31 0.22 10.22 -14.46
N THR A 32 0.39 9.81 -15.73
CA THR A 32 -0.70 9.28 -16.56
C THR A 32 -1.32 8.01 -16.00
N ALA A 33 -0.53 7.11 -15.41
CA ALA A 33 -1.02 5.89 -14.78
C ALA A 33 -1.76 6.19 -13.47
N ILE A 34 -1.26 7.14 -12.68
CA ILE A 34 -1.90 7.60 -11.44
C ILE A 34 -3.27 8.22 -11.76
N SER A 35 -3.31 9.15 -12.70
CA SER A 35 -4.55 9.81 -13.12
C SER A 35 -5.56 8.84 -13.72
N ALA A 36 -5.12 7.86 -14.50
CA ALA A 36 -5.99 6.81 -15.03
C ALA A 36 -6.63 5.96 -13.93
N ALA A 37 -5.89 5.64 -12.88
CA ALA A 37 -6.41 4.91 -11.73
C ALA A 37 -7.44 5.73 -10.93
N GLU A 38 -7.17 7.02 -10.72
CA GLU A 38 -8.12 7.96 -10.09
C GLU A 38 -9.42 8.06 -10.89
N GLU A 39 -9.32 8.19 -12.21
CA GLU A 39 -10.48 8.26 -13.11
C GLU A 39 -11.30 6.95 -13.06
N ALA A 40 -10.63 5.80 -13.13
CA ALA A 40 -11.29 4.49 -13.10
C ALA A 40 -12.05 4.24 -11.78
N LEU A 41 -11.56 4.75 -10.66
CA LEU A 41 -12.20 4.63 -9.34
C LEU A 41 -13.14 5.79 -9.02
N GLY A 42 -13.08 6.89 -9.77
CA GLY A 42 -13.86 8.11 -9.50
C GLY A 42 -13.44 8.81 -8.20
N VAL A 43 -12.14 8.76 -7.86
CA VAL A 43 -11.58 9.31 -6.61
C VAL A 43 -10.34 10.16 -6.91
N THR A 44 -9.98 11.02 -5.96
CA THR A 44 -8.66 11.69 -5.95
C THR A 44 -7.79 11.02 -4.91
N PHE A 45 -6.61 10.52 -5.28
CA PHE A 45 -5.69 9.93 -4.31
C PHE A 45 -5.10 11.01 -3.39
N PRO A 46 -4.90 10.68 -2.11
CA PRO A 46 -4.33 11.63 -1.17
C PRO A 46 -2.85 11.93 -1.51
N PRO A 47 -2.33 13.09 -1.07
CA PRO A 47 -0.96 13.50 -1.36
C PRO A 47 0.10 12.46 -0.98
N SER A 48 -0.03 11.79 0.16
CA SER A 48 0.91 10.77 0.62
C SER A 48 0.93 9.54 -0.30
N TYR A 49 -0.24 9.06 -0.75
CA TYR A 49 -0.33 7.91 -1.64
C TYR A 49 0.18 8.25 -3.06
N ARG A 50 -0.13 9.43 -3.57
CA ARG A 50 0.43 9.90 -4.85
C ARG A 50 1.95 9.99 -4.81
N ALA A 51 2.52 10.51 -3.71
CA ALA A 51 3.96 10.58 -3.50
C ALA A 51 4.61 9.18 -3.46
N PHE A 52 3.98 8.22 -2.76
CA PHE A 52 4.38 6.82 -2.75
C PHE A 52 4.41 6.22 -4.17
N LEU A 53 3.34 6.41 -4.94
CA LEU A 53 3.25 5.90 -6.32
C LEU A 53 4.33 6.50 -7.24
N ARG A 54 4.61 7.78 -7.10
CA ARG A 54 5.67 8.47 -7.86
C ARG A 54 7.08 8.01 -7.50
N THR A 55 7.28 7.55 -6.28
CA THR A 55 8.61 7.16 -5.78
C THR A 55 8.88 5.67 -6.01
N TRP A 56 7.94 4.82 -5.65
CA TRP A 56 8.12 3.35 -5.69
C TRP A 56 7.11 2.63 -6.58
N GLY A 57 5.95 3.20 -6.82
CA GLY A 57 4.89 2.63 -7.64
C GLY A 57 4.14 1.45 -7.02
N GLY A 58 4.75 0.77 -6.08
CA GLY A 58 4.26 -0.36 -5.31
C GLY A 58 5.41 -1.03 -4.59
N ILE A 59 5.15 -1.58 -3.40
CA ILE A 59 6.15 -2.31 -2.60
C ILE A 59 5.52 -3.61 -2.11
N ALA A 60 6.19 -4.74 -2.33
CA ALA A 60 5.85 -6.01 -1.72
C ALA A 60 7.00 -6.48 -0.82
N LEU A 61 6.70 -6.59 0.47
CA LEU A 61 7.58 -7.13 1.49
C LEU A 61 7.38 -8.65 1.60
N PRO A 62 8.36 -9.41 2.09
CA PRO A 62 8.13 -10.77 2.53
C PRO A 62 6.97 -10.86 3.53
N THR A 63 6.07 -11.82 3.36
CA THR A 63 4.79 -11.88 4.09
C THR A 63 4.88 -12.07 5.61
N HIS A 64 6.05 -12.48 6.10
CA HIS A 64 6.32 -12.64 7.53
C HIS A 64 6.81 -11.36 8.22
N LEU A 65 7.03 -10.29 7.45
CA LEU A 65 7.50 -9.00 7.95
C LEU A 65 6.36 -7.99 7.99
N GLY A 66 5.99 -7.53 9.15
CA GLY A 66 4.98 -6.51 9.34
C GLY A 66 3.53 -6.95 9.10
N ILE A 67 2.60 -6.11 9.50
CA ILE A 67 1.15 -6.34 9.36
C ILE A 67 0.64 -5.99 7.96
N VAL A 68 1.31 -5.09 7.25
CA VAL A 68 1.08 -4.78 5.83
C VAL A 68 2.30 -5.27 5.07
N HIS A 69 2.13 -6.23 4.19
CA HIS A 69 3.23 -6.73 3.37
C HIS A 69 3.19 -6.23 1.92
N ASP A 70 2.00 -5.93 1.39
CA ASP A 70 1.86 -5.33 0.07
C ASP A 70 1.29 -3.91 0.18
N PHE A 71 2.03 -2.94 -0.34
CA PHE A 71 1.56 -1.60 -0.61
C PHE A 71 1.20 -1.55 -2.10
N VAL A 72 -0.08 -1.44 -2.37
CA VAL A 72 -0.65 -1.67 -3.71
C VAL A 72 -0.31 -0.52 -4.66
N GLY A 73 0.13 -0.87 -5.85
CA GLY A 73 0.49 0.08 -6.89
C GLY A 73 -0.60 0.32 -7.94
N VAL A 74 -0.25 1.00 -9.01
CA VAL A 74 -1.11 1.21 -10.19
C VAL A 74 -0.70 0.30 -11.34
N ALA A 75 -1.66 -0.03 -12.21
CA ALA A 75 -1.40 -0.80 -13.42
C ALA A 75 -0.39 -0.10 -14.32
N ARG A 76 0.45 -0.88 -14.98
CA ARG A 76 1.48 -0.40 -15.90
C ARG A 76 1.17 -0.84 -17.33
N PRO A 77 1.69 -0.13 -18.33
CA PRO A 77 1.59 -0.57 -19.73
C PRO A 77 2.15 -1.99 -19.88
N ALA A 78 1.52 -2.77 -20.78
CA ALA A 78 1.99 -4.10 -21.13
C ALA A 78 3.46 -4.07 -21.59
N GLY A 79 4.30 -4.98 -21.06
CA GLY A 79 5.74 -5.09 -21.37
C GLY A 79 6.67 -4.38 -20.40
N SER A 80 6.16 -3.68 -19.38
CA SER A 80 6.99 -3.28 -18.23
C SER A 80 7.23 -4.51 -17.35
N GLU A 81 8.40 -4.64 -16.73
CA GLU A 81 8.69 -5.65 -15.70
C GLU A 81 7.94 -5.33 -14.40
N ALA A 82 6.62 -5.15 -14.52
CA ALA A 82 5.79 -4.97 -13.35
C ALA A 82 5.66 -6.31 -12.65
N ILE A 83 5.95 -6.31 -11.36
CA ILE A 83 5.46 -7.34 -10.47
C ILE A 83 3.96 -7.45 -10.73
N ASP A 84 3.45 -8.67 -10.94
CA ASP A 84 2.02 -9.00 -10.99
C ASP A 84 1.36 -8.72 -9.62
N ALA A 85 1.58 -7.53 -9.09
CA ALA A 85 0.79 -7.04 -7.98
C ALA A 85 -0.53 -6.58 -8.58
N ASP A 86 -1.60 -7.19 -8.15
CA ASP A 86 -2.93 -6.68 -8.43
C ASP A 86 -2.92 -5.18 -8.17
N ASP A 87 -3.24 -4.39 -9.19
CA ASP A 87 -3.23 -2.95 -9.06
C ASP A 87 -4.41 -2.44 -8.22
N VAL A 88 -4.32 -1.21 -7.76
CA VAL A 88 -5.33 -0.58 -6.88
C VAL A 88 -6.73 -0.58 -7.49
N VAL A 89 -6.83 -0.42 -8.80
CA VAL A 89 -8.12 -0.43 -9.52
C VAL A 89 -8.71 -1.83 -9.53
N GLY A 90 -7.95 -2.81 -10.00
CA GLY A 90 -8.40 -4.21 -10.09
C GLY A 90 -8.78 -4.78 -8.73
N ARG A 91 -7.97 -4.57 -7.72
CA ARG A 91 -8.26 -5.00 -6.35
C ARG A 91 -9.53 -4.37 -5.79
N THR A 92 -9.66 -3.06 -5.92
CA THR A 92 -10.80 -2.32 -5.38
C THR A 92 -12.09 -2.69 -6.10
N LEU A 93 -12.08 -2.74 -7.43
CA LEU A 93 -13.28 -3.10 -8.21
C LEU A 93 -13.71 -4.54 -7.95
N LYS A 94 -12.77 -5.49 -7.90
CA LYS A 94 -13.06 -6.88 -7.55
C LYS A 94 -13.68 -7.01 -6.16
N ALA A 95 -13.14 -6.29 -5.18
CA ALA A 95 -13.67 -6.29 -3.81
C ALA A 95 -15.10 -5.73 -3.74
N ARG A 96 -15.40 -4.70 -4.54
CA ARG A 96 -16.75 -4.14 -4.65
C ARG A 96 -17.71 -5.08 -5.38
N GLU A 97 -17.26 -5.73 -6.47
CA GLU A 97 -18.06 -6.69 -7.24
C GLU A 97 -18.46 -7.88 -6.40
N GLU A 98 -17.59 -8.41 -5.59
CA GLU A 98 -17.86 -9.46 -4.63
C GLU A 98 -18.76 -8.99 -3.47
N ARG A 99 -19.19 -7.74 -3.46
CA ARG A 99 -20.03 -7.07 -2.46
C ARG A 99 -19.47 -7.09 -1.04
N ARG A 100 -18.16 -7.22 -0.93
CA ARG A 100 -17.47 -7.22 0.37
C ARG A 100 -17.07 -5.81 0.80
N LEU A 101 -16.75 -4.94 -0.15
CA LEU A 101 -16.21 -3.62 0.10
C LEU A 101 -17.18 -2.50 -0.32
N GLY A 102 -17.36 -1.50 0.54
CA GLY A 102 -18.14 -0.30 0.23
C GLY A 102 -17.47 0.56 -0.86
N GLU A 103 -18.28 1.28 -1.65
CA GLU A 103 -17.79 2.12 -2.76
C GLU A 103 -16.88 3.28 -2.31
N HIS A 104 -16.98 3.68 -1.04
CA HIS A 104 -16.14 4.72 -0.43
C HIS A 104 -14.77 4.22 0.02
N LEU A 105 -14.47 2.95 -0.16
CA LEU A 105 -13.21 2.34 0.27
C LEU A 105 -12.35 1.99 -0.94
N VAL A 106 -11.05 2.29 -0.84
CA VAL A 106 -10.04 2.01 -1.87
C VAL A 106 -8.91 1.18 -1.24
N VAL A 107 -8.65 -0.01 -1.78
CA VAL A 107 -7.64 -0.94 -1.26
C VAL A 107 -6.24 -0.45 -1.63
N VAL A 108 -5.45 -0.07 -0.63
CA VAL A 108 -4.07 0.43 -0.82
C VAL A 108 -3.01 -0.43 -0.14
N GLY A 109 -3.43 -1.41 0.66
CA GLY A 109 -2.52 -2.32 1.34
C GLY A 109 -3.14 -3.69 1.60
N MET A 110 -2.30 -4.71 1.69
CA MET A 110 -2.68 -6.09 1.98
C MET A 110 -1.84 -6.63 3.13
N GLY A 111 -2.49 -7.32 4.02
CA GLY A 111 -1.87 -7.99 5.17
C GLY A 111 -2.28 -9.45 5.27
N ALA A 112 -2.04 -10.04 6.40
CA ALA A 112 -2.24 -11.44 6.80
C ALA A 112 -2.92 -12.37 5.78
N GLN A 113 -2.14 -13.13 5.03
CA GLN A 113 -2.62 -14.08 4.00
C GLN A 113 -3.55 -13.48 2.94
N TYR A 114 -3.38 -12.17 2.64
CA TYR A 114 -4.24 -11.41 1.72
C TYR A 114 -5.72 -11.32 2.16
N GLN A 115 -5.99 -11.51 3.43
CA GLN A 115 -7.33 -11.45 4.01
C GLN A 115 -7.60 -10.13 4.75
N GLU A 116 -6.56 -9.42 5.15
CA GLU A 116 -6.65 -8.09 5.76
C GLU A 116 -6.35 -7.03 4.70
N TRP A 117 -7.31 -6.17 4.43
CA TRP A 117 -7.20 -5.11 3.43
C TRP A 117 -7.17 -3.75 4.11
N PHE A 118 -6.15 -2.98 3.81
CA PHE A 118 -6.01 -1.62 4.31
C PHE A 118 -6.56 -0.66 3.27
N CYS A 119 -7.58 0.10 3.64
CA CYS A 119 -8.39 0.86 2.72
C CYS A 119 -8.42 2.34 3.09
N LEU A 120 -8.26 3.21 2.10
CA LEU A 120 -8.59 4.63 2.25
C LEU A 120 -10.10 4.79 2.33
N ASP A 121 -10.59 5.56 3.29
CA ASP A 121 -11.99 5.98 3.35
C ASP A 121 -12.14 7.36 2.69
N VAL A 122 -12.44 7.36 1.41
CA VAL A 122 -12.54 8.58 0.61
C VAL A 122 -13.79 9.41 0.90
N SER A 123 -14.70 8.89 1.74
CA SER A 123 -15.87 9.65 2.21
C SER A 123 -15.56 10.62 3.35
N ARG A 124 -14.36 10.52 3.96
CA ARG A 124 -13.94 11.33 5.10
C ARG A 124 -12.62 12.06 4.85
N PRO A 125 -12.57 12.98 3.86
CA PRO A 125 -11.36 13.74 3.58
C PRO A 125 -11.01 14.69 4.73
N TYR A 126 -9.72 14.73 5.07
CA TYR A 126 -9.18 15.75 5.96
C TYR A 126 -8.92 17.07 5.21
N PRO A 127 -8.77 18.21 5.92
CA PRO A 127 -8.46 19.50 5.29
C PRO A 127 -7.17 19.51 4.45
N ASN A 128 -6.21 18.64 4.76
CA ASN A 128 -4.95 18.49 4.01
C ASN A 128 -5.06 17.57 2.77
N GLY A 129 -6.26 17.04 2.49
CA GLY A 129 -6.52 16.13 1.37
C GLY A 129 -6.18 14.66 1.64
N GLU A 130 -5.76 14.33 2.84
CA GLU A 130 -5.55 12.95 3.28
C GLU A 130 -6.87 12.27 3.67
N TYR A 131 -6.85 10.94 3.76
CA TYR A 131 -7.99 10.13 4.19
C TYR A 131 -7.55 9.15 5.28
N PRO A 132 -8.44 8.82 6.23
CA PRO A 132 -8.15 7.77 7.20
C PRO A 132 -8.00 6.40 6.50
N VAL A 133 -7.17 5.54 7.08
CA VAL A 133 -7.00 4.16 6.65
C VAL A 133 -7.74 3.24 7.61
N LEU A 134 -8.65 2.45 7.06
CA LEU A 134 -9.41 1.42 7.79
C LEU A 134 -8.88 0.04 7.42
N MET A 135 -9.03 -0.93 8.31
CA MET A 135 -8.74 -2.32 8.02
C MET A 135 -10.05 -3.08 7.79
N PHE A 136 -10.12 -3.81 6.69
CA PHE A 136 -11.21 -4.70 6.34
C PHE A 136 -10.74 -6.15 6.41
N ASP A 137 -11.38 -6.96 7.26
CA ASP A 137 -11.14 -8.40 7.33
C ASP A 137 -12.07 -9.14 6.38
N ALA A 138 -11.50 -9.67 5.29
CA ALA A 138 -12.26 -10.38 4.28
C ALA A 138 -12.75 -11.77 4.72
N ARG A 139 -12.19 -12.34 5.80
CA ARG A 139 -12.65 -13.62 6.36
C ARG A 139 -14.01 -13.47 7.03
N ASP A 140 -14.14 -12.44 7.82
CA ASP A 140 -15.33 -12.16 8.61
C ASP A 140 -16.27 -11.15 7.94
N ASN A 141 -15.87 -10.61 6.80
CA ASN A 141 -16.56 -9.52 6.10
C ASN A 141 -16.80 -8.31 7.02
N ALA A 142 -15.83 -8.01 7.87
CA ALA A 142 -15.92 -7.00 8.92
C ALA A 142 -15.02 -5.80 8.60
N LEU A 143 -15.60 -4.60 8.69
CA LEU A 143 -14.87 -3.35 8.65
C LEU A 143 -14.49 -2.98 10.08
N ASP A 144 -13.19 -2.92 10.35
CA ASP A 144 -12.67 -2.49 11.62
C ASP A 144 -12.58 -0.96 11.69
N GLN A 145 -12.28 -0.47 12.88
CA GLN A 145 -12.11 0.96 13.13
C GLN A 145 -10.95 1.55 12.31
N GLN A 146 -10.85 2.86 12.29
CA GLN A 146 -9.70 3.56 11.73
C GLN A 146 -8.40 3.00 12.33
N PHE A 147 -7.51 2.54 11.48
CA PHE A 147 -6.27 1.87 11.87
C PHE A 147 -5.07 2.82 11.85
N TYR A 148 -5.03 3.69 10.84
CA TYR A 148 -4.03 4.76 10.70
C TYR A 148 -4.72 6.08 10.37
N ASP A 149 -4.08 7.18 10.74
CA ASP A 149 -4.60 8.52 10.45
C ASP A 149 -4.59 8.80 8.93
N ASP A 150 -3.54 8.36 8.23
CA ASP A 150 -3.44 8.46 6.78
C ASP A 150 -2.48 7.40 6.20
N PHE A 151 -2.36 7.38 4.88
CA PHE A 151 -1.46 6.46 4.18
C PHE A 151 0.02 6.70 4.52
N GLY A 152 0.43 7.95 4.68
CA GLY A 152 1.81 8.29 5.03
C GLY A 152 2.21 7.73 6.39
N GLN A 153 1.33 7.85 7.38
CA GLN A 153 1.52 7.25 8.71
C GLN A 153 1.61 5.72 8.61
N MET A 154 0.70 5.09 7.89
CA MET A 154 0.73 3.64 7.67
C MET A 154 2.08 3.19 7.10
N LEU A 155 2.54 3.84 6.04
CA LEU A 155 3.81 3.50 5.41
C LEU A 155 4.99 3.67 6.37
N GLU A 156 5.05 4.80 7.10
CA GLU A 156 6.14 5.11 8.01
C GLU A 156 6.19 4.13 9.20
N GLU A 157 5.06 3.83 9.82
CA GLU A 157 4.99 2.92 10.97
C GLU A 157 5.31 1.48 10.58
N VAL A 158 4.79 0.99 9.45
CA VAL A 158 5.07 -0.36 8.96
C VAL A 158 6.56 -0.50 8.60
N MET A 159 7.12 0.47 7.87
CA MET A 159 8.54 0.43 7.49
C MET A 159 9.45 0.58 8.71
N GLY A 160 9.09 1.42 9.68
CA GLY A 160 9.81 1.53 10.95
C GLY A 160 9.85 0.21 11.72
N PHE A 161 8.71 -0.45 11.87
CA PHE A 161 8.61 -1.76 12.52
C PHE A 161 9.45 -2.83 11.80
N VAL A 162 9.37 -2.90 10.48
CA VAL A 162 10.16 -3.86 9.68
C VAL A 162 11.65 -3.59 9.83
N ALA A 163 12.09 -2.35 9.77
CA ALA A 163 13.49 -1.98 9.94
C ALA A 163 14.03 -2.40 11.32
N ASP A 164 13.26 -2.12 12.38
CA ASP A 164 13.62 -2.50 13.75
C ASP A 164 13.68 -4.01 13.91
N SER A 165 12.76 -4.76 13.29
CA SER A 165 12.74 -6.23 13.32
C SER A 165 13.96 -6.84 12.63
N LEU A 166 14.44 -6.23 11.54
CA LEU A 166 15.62 -6.69 10.80
C LEU A 166 16.94 -6.35 11.53
N ASP A 167 16.94 -5.37 12.40
CA ASP A 167 18.11 -4.96 13.18
C ASP A 167 18.26 -5.74 14.50
N GLN A 168 17.25 -6.54 14.88
CA GLN A 168 17.37 -7.44 16.02
C GLN A 168 18.28 -8.64 15.70
N PRO A 169 19.22 -9.02 16.60
CA PRO A 169 19.97 -10.24 16.41
C PRO A 169 19.03 -11.45 16.41
N LEU A 170 19.23 -12.35 15.47
CA LEU A 170 18.58 -13.66 15.46
C LEU A 170 19.08 -14.43 16.69
N ASP A 171 18.22 -14.68 17.67
CA ASP A 171 18.50 -15.57 18.80
C ASP A 171 18.66 -17.02 18.32
#